data_e43f94711e5208b972af3b71fa93a4bd
#
_entry.id   e43f94711e5208b972af3b71fa93a4bd
#
_cell.length_a   1.000
_cell.length_b   1.000
_cell.length_c   1.000
_cell.angle_alpha   90.00
_cell.angle_beta   90.00
_cell.angle_gamma   90.00
#
_symmetry.space_group_name_H-M   'P 1'
#
loop_
_entity.id
_entity.type
_entity.pdbx_description
1 polymer ?
#
loop_
_entity_poly.entity_id
_entity_poly.type
_entity_poly.pdbx_seq_one_letter_code
_entity_poly.pdbx_strand_id
1 'polypeptide(L)'
;MPFKLKLKKTRQYNVASKSLFVISVELLDGGVADCTLSVDSTGQECLDNVCQRQTINQPEFFGLRYVNRSQQPRWVQLDRPLKLQLDKFASSHQLYLRVMYYVISGTSLITDEVTRYHYFLQLKNDLVEGRIICDCQQAVVLASYSRQAEYGNHDRERHTVEYL
;
A
#
# COMPACT_ATOMS: atom_id res chain seq x y z
N MET A 1 -7.97 -4.91 -61.31
CA MET A 1 -6.97 -5.15 -60.25
C MET A 1 -7.36 -4.35 -59.02
N PRO A 2 -7.73 -4.96 -57.87
CA PRO A 2 -8.16 -4.20 -56.69
C PRO A 2 -6.93 -3.82 -55.86
N PHE A 3 -6.81 -2.55 -55.56
CA PHE A 3 -5.81 -2.01 -54.64
C PHE A 3 -6.09 -2.48 -53.22
N LYS A 4 -5.21 -3.29 -52.64
CA LYS A 4 -5.21 -3.62 -51.21
C LYS A 4 -4.51 -2.50 -50.42
N LEU A 5 -5.29 -1.62 -49.79
CA LEU A 5 -4.83 -0.69 -48.79
C LEU A 5 -4.38 -1.49 -47.53
N LYS A 6 -3.07 -1.58 -47.28
CA LYS A 6 -2.53 -2.03 -46.02
C LYS A 6 -2.74 -0.93 -44.97
N LEU A 7 -3.74 -1.06 -44.14
CA LEU A 7 -3.87 -0.26 -42.90
C LEU A 7 -2.63 -0.52 -42.03
N LYS A 8 -1.75 0.45 -41.90
CA LYS A 8 -0.69 0.47 -40.89
C LYS A 8 -1.40 0.51 -39.51
N LYS A 9 -1.20 -0.54 -38.71
CA LYS A 9 -1.57 -0.51 -37.28
C LYS A 9 -0.92 0.73 -36.66
N THR A 10 -1.74 1.68 -36.23
CA THR A 10 -1.33 2.81 -35.40
C THR A 10 -0.76 2.22 -34.12
N ARG A 11 0.55 2.28 -33.95
CA ARG A 11 1.15 2.05 -32.65
C ARG A 11 0.60 3.14 -31.74
N GLN A 12 -0.14 2.74 -30.72
CA GLN A 12 -0.53 3.63 -29.64
C GLN A 12 0.77 4.02 -28.93
N TYR A 13 1.32 5.16 -29.27
CA TYR A 13 2.41 5.77 -28.52
C TYR A 13 1.78 6.32 -27.23
N ASN A 14 1.96 5.62 -26.13
CA ASN A 14 1.95 6.27 -24.82
C ASN A 14 3.18 7.19 -24.80
N VAL A 15 2.99 8.44 -25.20
CA VAL A 15 3.95 9.50 -24.96
C VAL A 15 3.81 9.87 -23.47
N ALA A 16 4.36 9.02 -22.59
CA ALA A 16 4.82 9.51 -21.32
C ALA A 16 5.87 10.56 -21.66
N SER A 17 5.57 11.85 -21.40
CA SER A 17 6.55 12.92 -21.60
C SER A 17 7.82 12.49 -20.88
N LYS A 18 9.01 12.79 -21.40
CA LYS A 18 10.32 12.43 -20.82
C LYS A 18 10.47 12.87 -19.33
N SER A 19 9.54 13.69 -18.85
CA SER A 19 9.47 14.23 -17.49
C SER A 19 8.58 13.47 -16.53
N LEU A 20 7.83 12.45 -16.97
CA LEU A 20 6.92 11.66 -16.12
C LEU A 20 7.39 10.21 -16.02
N PHE A 21 7.13 9.59 -14.86
CA PHE A 21 7.31 8.17 -14.65
C PHE A 21 6.13 7.58 -13.86
N VAL A 22 5.88 6.29 -14.06
CA VAL A 22 4.84 5.56 -13.31
C VAL A 22 5.52 4.68 -12.29
N ILE A 23 4.97 4.67 -11.09
CA ILE A 23 5.39 3.82 -9.99
C ILE A 23 4.21 3.09 -9.41
N SER A 24 4.36 1.79 -9.14
CA SER A 24 3.34 0.97 -8.51
C SER A 24 3.57 0.92 -7.00
N VAL A 25 2.53 1.17 -6.23
CA VAL A 25 2.55 1.14 -4.76
C VAL A 25 1.61 0.05 -4.28
N GLU A 26 2.15 -0.98 -3.65
CA GLU A 26 1.35 -2.00 -2.97
C GLU A 26 0.76 -1.42 -1.68
N LEU A 27 -0.54 -1.61 -1.54
CA LEU A 27 -1.34 -1.11 -0.42
C LEU A 27 -1.41 -2.14 0.72
N LEU A 28 -2.01 -1.74 1.84
CA LEU A 28 -2.13 -2.59 3.04
C LEU A 28 -3.19 -3.68 2.91
N ASP A 29 -4.14 -3.50 2.01
CA ASP A 29 -5.18 -4.49 1.66
C ASP A 29 -4.72 -5.49 0.57
N GLY A 30 -3.47 -5.36 0.09
CA GLY A 30 -2.92 -6.15 -1.00
C GLY A 30 -3.24 -5.60 -2.39
N GLY A 31 -3.99 -4.51 -2.48
CA GLY A 31 -4.22 -3.78 -3.74
C GLY A 31 -2.95 -3.08 -4.23
N VAL A 32 -3.00 -2.58 -5.47
CA VAL A 32 -1.91 -1.82 -6.09
C VAL A 32 -2.44 -0.50 -6.62
N ALA A 33 -1.77 0.60 -6.28
CA ALA A 33 -2.04 1.93 -6.79
C ALA A 33 -0.89 2.39 -7.70
N ASP A 34 -1.20 2.66 -8.97
CA ASP A 34 -0.23 3.24 -9.89
C ASP A 34 -0.25 4.76 -9.80
N CYS A 35 0.88 5.36 -9.51
CA CYS A 35 1.07 6.80 -9.40
C CYS A 35 1.92 7.30 -10.57
N THR A 36 1.40 8.28 -11.32
CA THR A 36 2.16 9.00 -12.34
C THR A 36 2.72 10.27 -11.72
N LEU A 37 4.03 10.38 -11.68
CA LEU A 37 4.76 11.43 -11.01
C LEU A 37 5.75 12.09 -11.95
N SER A 38 6.13 13.35 -11.65
CA SER A 38 7.26 13.99 -12.29
C SER A 38 8.57 13.36 -11.83
N VAL A 39 9.59 13.38 -12.67
CA VAL A 39 10.94 12.90 -12.31
C VAL A 39 11.55 13.64 -11.12
N ASP A 40 11.11 14.86 -10.87
CA ASP A 40 11.54 15.70 -9.77
C ASP A 40 10.68 15.56 -8.51
N SER A 41 9.55 14.81 -8.60
CA SER A 41 8.63 14.63 -7.48
C SER A 41 9.32 13.95 -6.30
N THR A 42 9.02 14.46 -5.10
CA THR A 42 9.56 13.94 -3.83
C THR A 42 8.86 12.66 -3.39
N GLY A 43 9.45 11.95 -2.43
CA GLY A 43 8.80 10.83 -1.76
C GLY A 43 7.50 11.24 -1.07
N GLN A 44 7.46 12.46 -0.51
CA GLN A 44 6.27 13.02 0.15
C GLN A 44 5.11 13.19 -0.82
N GLU A 45 5.35 13.75 -2.01
CA GLU A 45 4.31 13.89 -3.04
C GLU A 45 3.72 12.55 -3.48
N CYS A 46 4.55 11.50 -3.51
CA CYS A 46 4.08 10.15 -3.78
C CYS A 46 3.21 9.63 -2.64
N LEU A 47 3.64 9.78 -1.40
CA LEU A 47 2.88 9.37 -0.21
C LEU A 47 1.54 10.08 -0.14
N ASP A 48 1.53 11.41 -0.33
CA ASP A 48 0.32 12.23 -0.31
C ASP A 48 -0.67 11.78 -1.41
N ASN A 49 -0.17 11.50 -2.61
CA ASN A 49 -0.99 11.00 -3.71
C ASN A 49 -1.65 9.65 -3.38
N VAL A 50 -0.89 8.73 -2.79
CA VAL A 50 -1.42 7.42 -2.36
C VAL A 50 -2.45 7.60 -1.24
N CYS A 51 -2.11 8.36 -0.20
CA CYS A 51 -3.01 8.60 0.93
C CYS A 51 -4.30 9.29 0.52
N GLN A 52 -4.23 10.27 -0.37
CA GLN A 52 -5.41 10.94 -0.92
C GLN A 52 -6.33 9.95 -1.67
N ARG A 53 -5.78 9.08 -2.51
CA ARG A 53 -6.56 8.06 -3.24
C ARG A 53 -7.20 7.04 -2.31
N GLN A 54 -6.53 6.71 -1.21
CA GLN A 54 -7.02 5.79 -0.19
C GLN A 54 -7.88 6.47 0.88
N THR A 55 -8.12 7.78 0.76
CA THR A 55 -8.88 8.58 1.73
C THR A 55 -8.26 8.52 3.14
N ILE A 56 -6.95 8.33 3.23
CA ILE A 56 -6.21 8.35 4.50
C ILE A 56 -5.97 9.81 4.87
N ASN A 57 -6.65 10.30 5.93
CA ASN A 57 -6.60 11.69 6.33
C ASN A 57 -5.48 12.01 7.34
N GLN A 58 -4.84 11.00 7.90
CA GLN A 58 -3.71 11.14 8.81
C GLN A 58 -2.48 10.40 8.25
N PRO A 59 -1.86 10.90 7.17
CA PRO A 59 -0.74 10.26 6.48
C PRO A 59 0.54 10.18 7.31
N GLU A 60 0.64 10.96 8.40
CA GLU A 60 1.81 11.03 9.28
C GLU A 60 2.18 9.69 9.94
N PHE A 61 1.25 8.74 10.01
CA PHE A 61 1.53 7.40 10.54
C PHE A 61 2.16 6.46 9.51
N PHE A 62 2.12 6.81 8.23
CA PHE A 62 2.52 5.95 7.13
C PHE A 62 3.80 6.40 6.47
N GLY A 63 4.42 5.49 5.75
CA GLY A 63 5.57 5.75 4.91
C GLY A 63 5.61 4.80 3.73
N LEU A 64 6.50 5.10 2.80
CA LEU A 64 6.76 4.27 1.64
C LEU A 64 8.04 3.48 1.84
N ARG A 65 8.01 2.18 1.54
CA ARG A 65 9.18 1.30 1.56
C ARG A 65 9.51 0.82 0.16
N TYR A 66 10.78 0.58 -0.11
CA TYR A 66 11.27 -0.12 -1.28
C TYR A 66 12.19 -1.26 -0.85
N VAL A 67 12.41 -2.21 -1.73
CA VAL A 67 13.38 -3.28 -1.53
C VAL A 67 14.69 -2.87 -2.23
N ASN A 68 15.79 -2.85 -1.49
CA ASN A 68 17.08 -2.51 -2.06
C ASN A 68 17.68 -3.70 -2.85
N ARG A 69 18.80 -3.48 -3.52
CA ARG A 69 19.49 -4.52 -4.33
C ARG A 69 19.96 -5.71 -3.49
N SER A 70 20.12 -5.56 -2.17
CA SER A 70 20.44 -6.64 -1.23
C SER A 70 19.21 -7.31 -0.63
N GLN A 71 18.03 -7.13 -1.25
CA GLN A 71 16.74 -7.69 -0.81
C GLN A 71 16.31 -7.27 0.60
N GLN A 72 16.75 -6.11 1.04
CA GLN A 72 16.36 -5.56 2.35
C GLN A 72 15.33 -4.43 2.15
N PRO A 73 14.26 -4.39 2.96
CA PRO A 73 13.33 -3.26 2.95
C PRO A 73 13.98 -2.00 3.51
N ARG A 74 13.74 -0.87 2.84
CA ARG A 74 14.23 0.46 3.22
C ARG A 74 13.11 1.49 3.09
N TRP A 75 13.12 2.47 3.98
CA TRP A 75 12.21 3.59 3.89
C TRP A 75 12.66 4.57 2.82
N VAL A 76 11.69 5.10 2.08
CA VAL A 76 11.89 6.25 1.18
C VAL A 76 12.19 7.49 2.03
N GLN A 77 13.19 8.27 1.63
CA GLN A 77 13.42 9.61 2.19
C GLN A 77 12.40 10.56 1.56
N LEU A 78 11.41 10.97 2.34
CA LEU A 78 10.24 11.69 1.82
C LEU A 78 10.58 13.10 1.29
N ASP A 79 11.62 13.72 1.82
CA ASP A 79 12.12 15.06 1.45
C ASP A 79 12.93 15.11 0.15
N ARG A 80 13.23 13.95 -0.44
CA ARG A 80 14.11 13.85 -1.61
C ARG A 80 13.39 13.38 -2.87
N PRO A 81 13.93 13.70 -4.07
CA PRO A 81 13.40 13.21 -5.33
C PRO A 81 13.30 11.68 -5.34
N LEU A 82 12.10 11.17 -5.55
CA LEU A 82 11.80 9.75 -5.44
C LEU A 82 12.54 8.92 -6.49
N LYS A 83 12.46 9.36 -7.76
CA LYS A 83 13.06 8.63 -8.87
C LYS A 83 14.56 8.42 -8.68
N LEU A 84 15.29 9.44 -8.24
CA LEU A 84 16.73 9.35 -8.00
C LEU A 84 17.09 8.34 -6.91
N GLN A 85 16.26 8.25 -5.87
CA GLN A 85 16.47 7.27 -4.79
C GLN A 85 16.27 5.85 -5.32
N LEU A 86 15.21 5.60 -6.07
CA LEU A 86 14.89 4.27 -6.59
C LEU A 86 15.90 3.81 -7.63
N ASP A 87 16.27 4.67 -8.58
CA ASP A 87 17.30 4.36 -9.59
C ASP A 87 18.64 3.99 -8.95
N LYS A 88 18.98 4.64 -7.83
CA LYS A 88 20.25 4.43 -7.13
C LYS A 88 20.26 3.20 -6.23
N PHE A 89 19.19 2.96 -5.48
CA PHE A 89 19.20 2.02 -4.37
C PHE A 89 18.24 0.85 -4.51
N ALA A 90 17.10 1.01 -5.22
CA ALA A 90 16.08 0.00 -5.30
C ALA A 90 16.42 -1.13 -6.28
N SER A 91 15.89 -2.31 -6.01
CA SER A 91 15.94 -3.46 -6.92
C SER A 91 14.90 -3.34 -8.05
N SER A 92 13.79 -2.65 -7.79
CA SER A 92 12.70 -2.38 -8.72
C SER A 92 12.02 -1.05 -8.39
N HIS A 93 11.20 -0.54 -9.33
CA HIS A 93 10.38 0.66 -9.11
C HIS A 93 9.03 0.33 -8.46
N GLN A 94 9.02 -0.64 -7.55
CA GLN A 94 7.85 -0.95 -6.73
C GLN A 94 8.02 -0.42 -5.32
N LEU A 95 6.96 0.19 -4.79
CA LEU A 95 6.87 0.69 -3.43
C LEU A 95 5.80 -0.08 -2.64
N TYR A 96 5.88 0.06 -1.32
CA TYR A 96 4.98 -0.55 -0.36
C TYR A 96 4.53 0.50 0.64
N LEU A 97 3.22 0.76 0.72
CA LEU A 97 2.65 1.59 1.77
C LEU A 97 2.65 0.78 3.07
N ARG A 98 3.26 1.32 4.13
CA ARG A 98 3.35 0.62 5.43
C ARG A 98 3.23 1.63 6.56
N VAL A 99 2.78 1.17 7.74
CA VAL A 99 2.84 1.97 8.96
C VAL A 99 4.29 2.19 9.33
N MET A 100 4.67 3.44 9.50
CA MET A 100 6.02 3.86 9.87
C MET A 100 6.14 4.13 11.36
N TYR A 101 5.10 4.70 11.97
CA TYR A 101 5.08 5.06 13.39
C TYR A 101 3.97 4.30 14.11
N TYR A 102 4.39 3.38 15.00
CA TYR A 102 3.47 2.66 15.87
C TYR A 102 3.23 3.46 17.16
N VAL A 103 1.95 3.61 17.50
CA VAL A 103 1.52 4.40 18.66
C VAL A 103 0.89 3.51 19.72
N ILE A 104 1.13 3.82 21.00
CA ILE A 104 0.60 3.05 22.14
C ILE A 104 -0.92 3.24 22.26
N SER A 105 -1.42 4.45 22.04
CA SER A 105 -2.84 4.81 22.15
C SER A 105 -3.44 5.12 20.79
N GLY A 106 -3.53 4.09 19.92
CA GLY A 106 -4.09 4.25 18.58
C GLY A 106 -5.52 4.80 18.57
N THR A 107 -6.34 4.42 19.56
CA THR A 107 -7.75 4.87 19.65
C THR A 107 -7.89 6.36 19.93
N SER A 108 -6.93 6.99 20.60
CA SER A 108 -6.95 8.43 20.91
C SER A 108 -6.23 9.27 19.87
N LEU A 109 -5.20 8.74 19.23
CA LEU A 109 -4.36 9.46 18.28
C LEU A 109 -4.86 9.32 16.84
N ILE A 110 -5.38 8.16 16.47
CA ILE A 110 -5.94 7.93 15.13
C ILE A 110 -7.44 8.20 15.19
N THR A 111 -7.82 9.42 14.84
CA THR A 111 -9.21 9.91 14.92
C THR A 111 -10.02 9.58 13.66
N ASP A 112 -9.35 9.49 12.51
CA ASP A 112 -9.97 9.15 11.23
C ASP A 112 -10.21 7.65 11.10
N GLU A 113 -11.44 7.27 10.74
CA GLU A 113 -11.86 5.86 10.66
C GLU A 113 -11.12 5.10 9.55
N VAL A 114 -10.94 5.71 8.39
CA VAL A 114 -10.24 5.10 7.26
C VAL A 114 -8.77 4.92 7.58
N THR A 115 -8.14 5.92 8.19
CA THR A 115 -6.76 5.82 8.68
C THR A 115 -6.62 4.69 9.71
N ARG A 116 -7.57 4.57 10.62
CA ARG A 116 -7.62 3.49 11.63
C ARG A 116 -7.75 2.12 10.99
N TYR A 117 -8.57 1.99 9.95
CA TYR A 117 -8.72 0.74 9.20
C TYR A 117 -7.40 0.32 8.52
N HIS A 118 -6.73 1.23 7.83
CA HIS A 118 -5.42 0.93 7.21
C HIS A 118 -4.35 0.57 8.26
N TYR A 119 -4.37 1.25 9.41
CA TYR A 119 -3.49 0.93 10.52
C TYR A 119 -3.77 -0.47 11.08
N PHE A 120 -5.04 -0.84 11.23
CA PHE A 120 -5.47 -2.18 11.61
C PHE A 120 -4.98 -3.24 10.62
N LEU A 121 -5.08 -3.01 9.31
CA LEU A 121 -4.59 -3.95 8.30
C LEU A 121 -3.08 -4.24 8.47
N GLN A 122 -2.28 -3.22 8.77
CA GLN A 122 -0.86 -3.44 9.06
C GLN A 122 -0.65 -4.30 10.31
N LEU A 123 -1.35 -4.02 11.41
CA LEU A 123 -1.24 -4.79 12.64
C LEU A 123 -1.66 -6.25 12.44
N LYS A 124 -2.73 -6.47 11.68
CA LYS A 124 -3.20 -7.81 11.30
C LYS A 124 -2.12 -8.57 10.51
N ASN A 125 -1.53 -7.93 9.50
CA ASN A 125 -0.45 -8.53 8.71
C ASN A 125 0.79 -8.81 9.56
N ASP A 126 1.16 -7.89 10.46
CA ASP A 126 2.31 -8.07 11.37
C ASP A 126 2.10 -9.24 12.32
N LEU A 127 0.87 -9.47 12.76
CA LEU A 127 0.52 -10.61 13.60
C LEU A 127 0.57 -11.93 12.84
N VAL A 128 -0.06 -11.98 11.65
CA VAL A 128 -0.09 -13.17 10.79
C VAL A 128 1.31 -13.58 10.32
N GLU A 129 2.17 -12.63 10.02
CA GLU A 129 3.55 -12.88 9.61
C GLU A 129 4.52 -13.10 10.78
N GLY A 130 4.01 -13.11 12.03
CA GLY A 130 4.81 -13.36 13.24
C GLY A 130 5.76 -12.23 13.63
N ARG A 131 5.58 -11.02 13.09
CA ARG A 131 6.32 -9.82 13.54
C ARG A 131 5.86 -9.33 14.90
N ILE A 132 4.58 -9.53 15.23
CA ILE A 132 4.01 -9.31 16.55
C ILE A 132 3.80 -10.69 17.19
N ILE A 133 4.42 -10.92 18.33
CA ILE A 133 4.31 -12.17 19.09
C ILE A 133 3.18 -12.02 20.10
N CYS A 134 2.27 -13.00 20.14
CA CYS A 134 1.20 -13.08 21.11
C CYS A 134 1.04 -14.54 21.60
N ASP A 135 0.47 -14.74 22.79
CA ASP A 135 0.08 -16.06 23.27
C ASP A 135 -1.21 -16.56 22.58
N CYS A 136 -1.55 -17.84 22.79
CA CYS A 136 -2.73 -18.44 22.17
C CYS A 136 -4.05 -17.76 22.55
N GLN A 137 -4.19 -17.29 23.79
CA GLN A 137 -5.41 -16.62 24.24
C GLN A 137 -5.55 -15.25 23.58
N GLN A 138 -4.46 -14.48 23.54
CA GLN A 138 -4.41 -13.21 22.84
C GLN A 138 -4.69 -13.38 21.34
N ALA A 139 -4.11 -14.41 20.70
CA ALA A 139 -4.34 -14.70 19.30
C ALA A 139 -5.83 -14.96 19.00
N VAL A 140 -6.52 -15.73 19.83
CA VAL A 140 -7.96 -16.01 19.66
C VAL A 140 -8.79 -14.72 19.78
N VAL A 141 -8.49 -13.88 20.77
CA VAL A 141 -9.19 -12.60 20.97
C VAL A 141 -8.96 -11.68 19.77
N LEU A 142 -7.71 -11.52 19.32
CA LEU A 142 -7.38 -10.67 18.17
C LEU A 142 -8.00 -11.21 16.87
N ALA A 143 -8.04 -12.53 16.67
CA ALA A 143 -8.72 -13.15 15.54
C ALA A 143 -10.23 -12.89 15.58
N SER A 144 -10.86 -12.94 16.77
CA SER A 144 -12.29 -12.64 16.89
C SER A 144 -12.62 -11.18 16.55
N TYR A 145 -11.79 -10.22 16.96
CA TYR A 145 -11.94 -8.82 16.56
C TYR A 145 -11.75 -8.63 15.06
N SER A 146 -10.75 -9.29 14.47
CA SER A 146 -10.53 -9.24 13.01
C SER A 146 -11.74 -9.77 12.25
N ARG A 147 -12.30 -10.90 12.69
CA ARG A 147 -13.49 -11.48 12.08
C ARG A 147 -14.71 -10.57 12.22
N GLN A 148 -14.91 -9.98 13.39
CA GLN A 148 -16.01 -9.04 13.59
C GLN A 148 -15.87 -7.78 12.72
N ALA A 149 -14.65 -7.28 12.55
CA ALA A 149 -14.40 -6.13 11.66
C ALA A 149 -14.69 -6.44 10.18
N GLU A 150 -14.43 -7.68 9.74
CA GLU A 150 -14.63 -8.09 8.34
C GLU A 150 -16.06 -8.52 8.04
N TYR A 151 -16.71 -9.22 8.95
CA TYR A 151 -18.00 -9.88 8.70
C TYR A 151 -19.15 -9.34 9.56
N GLY A 152 -18.88 -8.41 10.48
CA GLY A 152 -19.86 -7.90 11.42
C GLY A 152 -20.14 -8.88 12.56
N ASN A 153 -21.32 -8.74 13.19
CA ASN A 153 -21.72 -9.59 14.30
C ASN A 153 -21.94 -11.03 13.86
N HIS A 154 -21.59 -11.98 14.75
CA HIS A 154 -21.78 -13.40 14.48
C HIS A 154 -23.27 -13.74 14.27
N ASP A 155 -23.57 -14.39 13.17
CA ASP A 155 -24.88 -14.93 12.81
C ASP A 155 -24.77 -16.47 12.69
N ARG A 156 -25.51 -17.19 13.54
CA ARG A 156 -25.44 -18.66 13.61
C ARG A 156 -25.92 -19.35 12.34
N GLU A 157 -26.79 -18.72 11.55
CA GLU A 157 -27.33 -19.29 10.32
C GLU A 157 -26.38 -19.08 9.13
N ARG A 158 -25.61 -18.00 9.15
CA ARG A 158 -24.69 -17.63 8.07
C ARG A 158 -23.25 -18.06 8.31
N HIS A 159 -22.80 -18.03 9.57
CA HIS A 159 -21.43 -18.32 9.94
C HIS A 159 -21.29 -19.74 10.45
N THR A 160 -21.33 -20.71 9.55
CA THR A 160 -21.07 -22.13 9.84
C THR A 160 -19.57 -22.40 9.96
N VAL A 161 -19.21 -23.60 10.45
CA VAL A 161 -17.79 -24.02 10.60
C VAL A 161 -17.04 -24.01 9.27
N GLU A 162 -17.73 -24.20 8.14
CA GLU A 162 -17.13 -24.13 6.79
C GLU A 162 -16.83 -22.71 6.34
N TYR A 163 -17.38 -21.71 7.02
CA TYR A 163 -17.19 -20.29 6.72
C TYR A 163 -15.99 -19.69 7.48
N LEU A 164 -15.47 -20.38 8.48
CA LEU A 164 -14.34 -19.98 9.30
C LEU A 164 -13.02 -20.52 8.74
#